data_8f64f2ce9f5f58900e1c6df2da05bce4
#
_entry.id   8f64f2ce9f5f58900e1c6df2da05bce4
#
_cell.length_a   1.000
_cell.length_b   1.000
_cell.length_c   1.000
_cell.angle_alpha   90.00
_cell.angle_beta   90.00
_cell.angle_gamma   90.00
#
_symmetry.space_group_name_H-M   'P 1'
#
loop_
_entity.id
_entity.type
_entity.pdbx_description
1 polymer ?
#
loop_
_entity_poly.entity_id
_entity_poly.type
_entity_poly.pdbx_seq_one_letter_code
_entity_poly.pdbx_strand_id
1 'polypeptide(L)'
;MTDIEIYKSWPFRTRFLRPECWALIKDYIVKHEITSVLEFGSGISTILFNNLGVDVVSYETDPVYLRRIKSYNLANVEFRLWDNITASINGVFGLSLVDGAMPRMNQLSYAIKHSRYIAIDDFSDKESSEGLYPMVKDRTRLDDESIKMAIFRRFKQ
;
A
#
# COMPACT_ATOMS: atom_id res chain seq x y z
N MET A 1 -11.02 -14.62 9.40
CA MET A 1 -9.60 -14.87 9.82
C MET A 1 -9.10 -13.64 10.55
N THR A 2 -8.45 -13.77 11.69
CA THR A 2 -7.84 -12.64 12.39
C THR A 2 -6.53 -12.21 11.71
N ASP A 3 -6.11 -10.94 11.93
CA ASP A 3 -4.84 -10.45 11.37
C ASP A 3 -3.66 -11.32 11.82
N ILE A 4 -3.67 -11.78 13.09
CA ILE A 4 -2.65 -12.68 13.64
C ILE A 4 -2.60 -14.02 12.91
N GLU A 5 -3.74 -14.60 12.58
CA GLU A 5 -3.81 -15.85 11.81
C GLU A 5 -3.27 -15.66 10.39
N ILE A 6 -3.56 -14.52 9.75
CA ILE A 6 -3.01 -14.15 8.45
C ILE A 6 -1.48 -14.10 8.51
N TYR A 7 -0.92 -13.37 9.48
CA TYR A 7 0.54 -13.28 9.65
C TYR A 7 1.20 -14.64 9.92
N LYS A 8 0.58 -15.50 10.75
CA LYS A 8 1.10 -16.84 11.05
C LYS A 8 1.07 -17.80 9.86
N SER A 9 0.06 -17.66 9.01
CA SER A 9 -0.11 -18.51 7.81
C SER A 9 0.69 -18.01 6.60
N TRP A 10 1.30 -16.79 6.67
CA TRP A 10 2.03 -16.20 5.56
C TRP A 10 3.30 -16.99 5.26
N PRO A 11 3.45 -17.55 4.04
CA PRO A 11 4.54 -18.46 3.73
C PRO A 11 5.89 -17.77 3.48
N PHE A 12 5.87 -16.46 3.27
CA PHE A 12 7.06 -15.69 2.93
C PHE A 12 7.58 -14.95 4.15
N ARG A 13 8.73 -15.38 4.69
CA ARG A 13 9.33 -14.81 5.91
C ARG A 13 10.03 -13.46 5.69
N THR A 14 10.23 -13.06 4.44
CA THR A 14 10.91 -11.82 4.06
C THR A 14 10.01 -11.00 3.14
N ARG A 15 10.06 -9.68 3.23
CA ARG A 15 9.27 -8.75 2.42
C ARG A 15 7.77 -8.83 2.71
N PHE A 16 7.39 -8.45 3.90
CA PHE A 16 5.98 -8.30 4.28
C PHE A 16 5.77 -7.06 5.12
N LEU A 17 4.62 -6.43 4.94
CA LEU A 17 4.20 -5.32 5.78
C LEU A 17 4.19 -5.75 7.25
N ARG A 18 4.92 -5.01 8.10
CA ARG A 18 5.05 -5.35 9.53
C ARG A 18 3.74 -5.16 10.28
N PRO A 19 3.48 -5.95 11.34
CA PRO A 19 2.24 -5.84 12.12
C PRO A 19 1.97 -4.44 12.67
N GLU A 20 2.99 -3.72 13.12
CA GLU A 20 2.87 -2.35 13.62
C GLU A 20 2.49 -1.36 12.51
N CYS A 21 3.05 -1.53 11.29
CA CYS A 21 2.68 -0.74 10.13
C CYS A 21 1.22 -1.03 9.71
N TRP A 22 0.83 -2.30 9.75
CA TRP A 22 -0.55 -2.67 9.49
C TRP A 22 -1.53 -2.09 10.52
N ALA A 23 -1.20 -2.12 11.80
CA ALA A 23 -2.04 -1.54 12.85
C ALA A 23 -2.31 -0.06 12.56
N LEU A 24 -1.27 0.71 12.20
CA LEU A 24 -1.41 2.12 11.82
C LEU A 24 -2.33 2.31 10.61
N ILE A 25 -2.14 1.55 9.53
CA ILE A 25 -2.98 1.61 8.33
C ILE A 25 -4.43 1.28 8.67
N LYS A 26 -4.65 0.21 9.42
CA LYS A 26 -5.98 -0.25 9.83
C LYS A 26 -6.73 0.82 10.61
N ASP A 27 -6.07 1.46 11.57
CA ASP A 27 -6.65 2.56 12.34
C ASP A 27 -7.06 3.72 11.44
N TYR A 28 -6.24 4.04 10.44
CA TYR A 28 -6.57 5.07 9.45
C TYR A 28 -7.77 4.70 8.59
N ILE A 29 -7.85 3.45 8.13
CA ILE A 29 -8.97 2.95 7.33
C ILE A 29 -10.26 3.09 8.12
N VAL A 30 -10.28 2.62 9.36
CA VAL A 30 -11.46 2.67 10.23
C VAL A 30 -11.83 4.10 10.58
N LYS A 31 -10.88 4.91 11.04
CA LYS A 31 -11.10 6.30 11.46
C LYS A 31 -11.62 7.21 10.34
N HIS A 32 -11.21 6.96 9.11
CA HIS A 32 -11.55 7.80 7.96
C HIS A 32 -12.54 7.15 7.00
N GLU A 33 -13.15 6.03 7.42
CA GLU A 33 -14.16 5.30 6.64
C GLU A 33 -13.69 5.02 5.20
N ILE A 34 -12.44 4.56 5.07
CA ILE A 34 -11.83 4.28 3.78
C ILE A 34 -12.40 2.97 3.23
N THR A 35 -13.00 3.03 2.05
CA THR A 35 -13.63 1.89 1.38
C THR A 35 -12.84 1.37 0.18
N SER A 36 -11.82 2.11 -0.29
CA SER A 36 -11.04 1.73 -1.46
C SER A 36 -9.55 2.00 -1.29
N VAL A 37 -8.72 1.05 -1.73
CA VAL A 37 -7.27 1.09 -1.61
C VAL A 37 -6.62 0.85 -2.97
N LEU A 38 -5.62 1.67 -3.30
CA LEU A 38 -4.67 1.45 -4.38
C LEU A 38 -3.37 0.94 -3.79
N GLU A 39 -2.97 -0.28 -4.11
CA GLU A 39 -1.78 -0.91 -3.57
C GLU A 39 -0.72 -1.11 -4.64
N PHE A 40 0.52 -0.76 -4.31
CA PHE A 40 1.70 -1.06 -5.10
C PHE A 40 2.60 -2.02 -4.32
N GLY A 41 2.69 -3.26 -4.80
CA GLY A 41 3.31 -4.39 -4.14
C GLY A 41 2.28 -5.30 -3.49
N SER A 42 1.78 -6.27 -4.26
CA SER A 42 0.85 -7.27 -3.75
C SER A 42 1.51 -8.16 -2.69
N GLY A 43 0.81 -8.44 -1.59
CA GLY A 43 1.39 -9.24 -0.53
C GLY A 43 0.43 -9.59 0.59
N ILE A 44 0.96 -9.71 1.79
CA ILE A 44 0.16 -9.93 3.00
C ILE A 44 -0.83 -8.78 3.23
N SER A 45 -0.43 -7.54 2.91
CA SER A 45 -1.28 -6.36 2.98
C SER A 45 -2.54 -6.51 2.13
N THR A 46 -2.43 -7.08 0.94
CA THR A 46 -3.58 -7.37 0.06
C THR A 46 -4.62 -8.26 0.74
N ILE A 47 -4.16 -9.32 1.43
CA ILE A 47 -5.03 -10.23 2.18
C ILE A 47 -5.67 -9.51 3.37
N LEU A 48 -4.89 -8.70 4.09
CA LEU A 48 -5.35 -7.93 5.23
C LEU A 48 -6.41 -6.88 4.84
N PHE A 49 -6.21 -6.18 3.73
CA PHE A 49 -7.22 -5.27 3.16
C PHE A 49 -8.50 -6.00 2.76
N ASN A 50 -8.38 -7.12 2.05
CA ASN A 50 -9.55 -7.95 1.70
C ASN A 50 -10.30 -8.43 2.94
N ASN A 51 -9.58 -8.79 4.01
CA ASN A 51 -10.19 -9.23 5.28
C ASN A 51 -10.93 -8.10 6.02
N LEU A 52 -10.55 -6.85 5.80
CA LEU A 52 -11.29 -5.66 6.27
C LEU A 52 -12.53 -5.34 5.41
N GLY A 53 -12.70 -5.98 4.25
CA GLY A 53 -13.81 -5.72 3.35
C GLY A 53 -13.67 -4.45 2.52
N VAL A 54 -12.45 -3.90 2.37
CA VAL A 54 -12.20 -2.76 1.48
C VAL A 54 -11.93 -3.24 0.06
N ASP A 55 -12.35 -2.46 -0.94
CA ASP A 55 -12.05 -2.72 -2.34
C ASP A 55 -10.60 -2.38 -2.65
N VAL A 56 -9.86 -3.29 -3.28
CA VAL A 56 -8.43 -3.14 -3.56
C VAL A 56 -8.16 -3.24 -5.06
N VAL A 57 -7.40 -2.28 -5.57
CA VAL A 57 -6.68 -2.45 -6.84
C VAL A 57 -5.21 -2.62 -6.51
N SER A 58 -4.68 -3.82 -6.70
CA SER A 58 -3.31 -4.18 -6.32
C SER A 58 -2.43 -4.42 -7.54
N TYR A 59 -1.34 -3.67 -7.63
CA TYR A 59 -0.33 -3.77 -8.68
C TYR A 59 0.91 -4.52 -8.18
N GLU A 60 1.37 -5.47 -8.99
CA GLU A 60 2.58 -6.27 -8.72
C GLU A 60 3.50 -6.27 -9.96
N THR A 61 4.80 -6.17 -9.76
CA THR A 61 5.80 -6.17 -10.82
C THR A 61 6.25 -7.57 -11.23
N ASP A 62 6.21 -8.52 -10.30
CA ASP A 62 6.60 -9.92 -10.55
C ASP A 62 5.38 -10.74 -10.98
N PRO A 63 5.29 -11.19 -12.26
CA PRO A 63 4.16 -11.97 -12.74
C PRO A 63 4.07 -13.36 -12.09
N VAL A 64 5.18 -13.91 -11.59
CA VAL A 64 5.18 -15.21 -10.88
C VAL A 64 4.57 -15.03 -9.50
N TYR A 65 4.98 -14.00 -8.79
CA TYR A 65 4.44 -13.66 -7.48
C TYR A 65 2.96 -13.28 -7.56
N LEU A 66 2.59 -12.46 -8.56
CA LEU A 66 1.20 -12.10 -8.83
C LEU A 66 0.29 -13.33 -9.00
N ARG A 67 0.73 -14.36 -9.75
CA ARG A 67 -0.03 -15.61 -9.89
C ARG A 67 -0.24 -16.31 -8.55
N ARG A 68 0.75 -16.29 -7.66
CA ARG A 68 0.65 -16.90 -6.33
C ARG A 68 -0.37 -16.15 -5.45
N ILE A 69 -0.33 -14.81 -5.43
CA ILE A 69 -1.29 -14.05 -4.64
C ILE A 69 -2.71 -14.22 -5.18
N LYS A 70 -2.90 -14.26 -6.49
CA LYS A 70 -4.21 -14.52 -7.11
C LYS A 70 -4.82 -15.87 -6.68
N SER A 71 -4.02 -16.87 -6.32
CA SER A 71 -4.52 -18.18 -5.87
C SER A 71 -5.24 -18.15 -4.53
N TYR A 72 -5.13 -17.05 -3.75
CA TYR A 72 -5.92 -16.86 -2.52
C TYR A 72 -7.39 -16.51 -2.77
N ASN A 73 -7.81 -16.26 -4.03
CA ASN A 73 -9.19 -16.00 -4.43
C ASN A 73 -9.87 -14.89 -3.58
N LEU A 74 -9.19 -13.75 -3.45
CA LEU A 74 -9.67 -12.62 -2.66
C LEU A 74 -10.83 -11.92 -3.39
N ALA A 75 -11.98 -11.80 -2.71
CA ALA A 75 -13.24 -11.37 -3.33
C ALA A 75 -13.24 -9.88 -3.74
N ASN A 76 -12.58 -9.01 -2.95
CA ASN A 76 -12.61 -7.56 -3.13
C ASN A 76 -11.30 -7.04 -3.73
N VAL A 77 -10.55 -7.88 -4.48
CA VAL A 77 -9.25 -7.51 -5.00
C VAL A 77 -9.17 -7.65 -6.51
N GLU A 78 -8.89 -6.55 -7.19
CA GLU A 78 -8.51 -6.54 -8.58
C GLU A 78 -6.98 -6.53 -8.68
N PHE A 79 -6.39 -7.59 -9.22
CA PHE A 79 -4.96 -7.73 -9.40
C PHE A 79 -4.51 -7.31 -10.80
N ARG A 80 -3.49 -6.45 -10.87
CA ARG A 80 -2.90 -5.94 -12.12
C ARG A 80 -1.39 -6.13 -12.13
N LEU A 81 -0.84 -6.43 -13.29
CA LEU A 81 0.61 -6.38 -13.50
C LEU A 81 1.02 -4.90 -13.65
N TRP A 82 2.02 -4.49 -12.89
CA TRP A 82 2.60 -3.17 -13.03
C TRP A 82 3.65 -3.19 -14.16
N ASP A 83 3.33 -2.54 -15.25
CA ASP A 83 4.33 -2.06 -16.19
C ASP A 83 4.29 -0.53 -16.22
N ASN A 84 5.44 0.10 -16.23
CA ASN A 84 5.54 1.56 -16.17
C ASN A 84 4.97 2.26 -17.41
N ILE A 85 4.61 1.54 -18.45
CA ILE A 85 4.23 2.06 -19.77
C ILE A 85 2.71 2.06 -19.94
N THR A 86 2.04 1.02 -19.44
CA THR A 86 0.61 0.78 -19.74
C THR A 86 -0.28 0.89 -18.49
N ALA A 87 0.27 1.16 -17.33
CA ALA A 87 -0.51 1.26 -16.10
C ALA A 87 -1.49 2.44 -16.16
N SER A 88 -2.71 2.17 -16.60
CA SER A 88 -3.81 3.12 -16.49
C SER A 88 -4.50 2.96 -15.14
N ILE A 89 -4.34 3.95 -14.28
CA ILE A 89 -5.07 4.00 -13.01
C ILE A 89 -6.25 4.95 -13.21
N ASN A 90 -7.45 4.39 -13.11
CA ASN A 90 -8.68 5.15 -13.19
C ASN A 90 -9.34 5.22 -11.81
N GLY A 91 -9.86 6.39 -11.45
CA GLY A 91 -10.57 6.59 -10.20
C GLY A 91 -9.76 7.31 -9.14
N VAL A 92 -10.43 7.54 -8.02
CA VAL A 92 -9.86 8.14 -6.80
C VAL A 92 -10.05 7.15 -5.65
N PHE A 93 -8.97 6.86 -4.96
CA PHE A 93 -8.94 5.91 -3.84
C PHE A 93 -8.89 6.65 -2.50
N GLY A 94 -9.43 6.04 -1.46
CA GLY A 94 -9.32 6.56 -0.11
C GLY A 94 -7.88 6.56 0.39
N LEU A 95 -7.15 5.47 0.14
CA LEU A 95 -5.76 5.28 0.54
C LEU A 95 -4.95 4.68 -0.61
N SER A 96 -3.67 5.05 -0.73
CA SER A 96 -2.66 4.25 -1.43
C SER A 96 -1.64 3.70 -0.45
N LEU A 97 -1.23 2.44 -0.67
CA LEU A 97 -0.05 1.84 -0.05
C LEU A 97 1.06 1.72 -1.10
N VAL A 98 2.23 2.30 -0.80
CA VAL A 98 3.45 2.20 -1.61
C VAL A 98 4.45 1.32 -0.87
N ASP A 99 4.46 0.03 -1.23
CA ASP A 99 5.33 -1.02 -0.64
C ASP A 99 5.97 -1.91 -1.72
N GLY A 100 5.80 -1.56 -2.98
CA GLY A 100 6.32 -2.33 -4.11
C GLY A 100 7.82 -2.21 -4.29
N ALA A 101 8.39 -3.22 -4.97
CA ALA A 101 9.73 -3.11 -5.53
C ALA A 101 9.81 -1.96 -6.54
N MET A 102 11.03 -1.45 -6.76
CA MET A 102 11.32 -0.34 -7.69
C MET A 102 10.50 -0.39 -8.99
N PRO A 103 10.09 0.74 -9.54
CA PRO A 103 10.47 2.12 -9.13
C PRO A 103 9.43 2.81 -8.24
N ARG A 104 9.71 2.93 -6.97
CA ARG A 104 8.82 3.55 -5.97
C ARG A 104 8.42 4.99 -6.29
N MET A 105 9.29 5.77 -6.93
CA MET A 105 8.98 7.15 -7.31
C MET A 105 7.81 7.22 -8.31
N ASN A 106 7.75 6.29 -9.27
CA ASN A 106 6.63 6.22 -10.20
C ASN A 106 5.34 5.83 -9.48
N GLN A 107 5.40 4.81 -8.63
CA GLN A 107 4.28 4.38 -7.80
C GLN A 107 3.76 5.55 -6.95
N LEU A 108 4.65 6.28 -6.28
CA LEU A 108 4.30 7.43 -5.48
C LEU A 108 3.67 8.55 -6.32
N SER A 109 4.14 8.80 -7.53
CA SER A 109 3.55 9.80 -8.42
C SER A 109 2.09 9.50 -8.78
N TYR A 110 1.77 8.21 -8.97
CA TYR A 110 0.39 7.75 -9.18
C TYR A 110 -0.43 7.83 -7.89
N ALA A 111 0.11 7.40 -6.75
CA ALA A 111 -0.55 7.51 -5.45
C ALA A 111 -0.95 8.96 -5.15
N ILE A 112 -0.06 9.92 -5.42
CA ILE A 112 -0.31 11.35 -5.24
C ILE A 112 -1.50 11.85 -6.07
N LYS A 113 -1.63 11.37 -7.29
CA LYS A 113 -2.71 11.80 -8.20
C LYS A 113 -4.06 11.16 -7.86
N HIS A 114 -4.03 9.92 -7.40
CA HIS A 114 -5.22 9.07 -7.33
C HIS A 114 -5.71 8.79 -5.90
N SER A 115 -5.06 9.28 -4.84
CA SER A 115 -5.47 8.94 -3.48
C SER A 115 -5.53 10.13 -2.53
N ARG A 116 -6.45 10.02 -1.57
CA ARG A 116 -6.63 11.01 -0.50
C ARG A 116 -5.55 10.90 0.56
N TYR A 117 -5.20 9.67 0.94
CA TYR A 117 -4.14 9.33 1.88
C TYR A 117 -3.11 8.46 1.19
N ILE A 118 -1.86 8.56 1.61
CA ILE A 118 -0.74 7.79 1.04
C ILE A 118 0.06 7.23 2.21
N ALA A 119 0.13 5.92 2.31
CA ALA A 119 1.01 5.21 3.21
C ALA A 119 2.24 4.74 2.43
N ILE A 120 3.43 4.98 2.96
CA ILE A 120 4.70 4.57 2.35
C ILE A 120 5.43 3.71 3.36
N ASP A 121 5.63 2.42 3.04
CA ASP A 121 6.40 1.51 3.89
C ASP A 121 7.90 1.78 3.76
N ASP A 122 8.66 1.45 4.81
CA ASP A 122 10.10 1.71 4.92
C ASP A 122 10.52 3.17 4.66
N PHE A 123 9.62 4.13 4.90
CA PHE A 123 9.88 5.56 4.66
C PHE A 123 10.98 6.12 5.58
N SER A 124 11.18 5.53 6.76
CA SER A 124 12.24 5.93 7.68
C SER A 124 13.62 5.38 7.30
N ASP A 125 13.71 4.48 6.33
CA ASP A 125 14.98 4.04 5.78
C ASP A 125 15.60 5.21 4.98
N LYS A 126 16.83 5.58 5.35
CA LYS A 126 17.50 6.78 4.82
C LYS A 126 17.56 6.80 3.29
N GLU A 127 17.83 5.66 2.66
CA GLU A 127 17.89 5.56 1.20
C GLU A 127 16.52 5.73 0.55
N SER A 128 15.47 5.16 1.13
CA SER A 128 14.10 5.29 0.63
C SER A 128 13.53 6.69 0.88
N SER A 129 13.84 7.30 2.02
CA SER A 129 13.31 8.63 2.38
C SER A 129 13.96 9.76 1.56
N GLU A 130 15.25 9.69 1.26
CA GLU A 130 15.96 10.71 0.48
C GLU A 130 15.41 10.84 -0.95
N GLY A 131 15.03 9.73 -1.60
CA GLY A 131 14.46 9.73 -2.94
C GLY A 131 12.97 10.13 -2.99
N LEU A 132 12.20 9.78 -1.97
CA LEU A 132 10.76 9.99 -1.94
C LEU A 132 10.35 11.30 -1.25
N TYR A 133 11.15 11.77 -0.30
CA TYR A 133 10.84 12.95 0.50
C TYR A 133 10.53 14.21 -0.32
N PRO A 134 11.28 14.57 -1.38
CA PRO A 134 10.94 15.74 -2.19
C PRO A 134 9.53 15.74 -2.77
N MET A 135 8.94 14.54 -3.00
CA MET A 135 7.60 14.41 -3.54
C MET A 135 6.48 14.61 -2.51
N VAL A 136 6.79 14.46 -1.22
CA VAL A 136 5.82 14.54 -0.12
C VAL A 136 6.14 15.63 0.90
N LYS A 137 7.25 16.36 0.76
CA LYS A 137 7.72 17.39 1.72
C LYS A 137 6.68 18.47 2.07
N ASP A 138 5.84 18.81 1.10
CA ASP A 138 4.79 19.83 1.26
C ASP A 138 3.46 19.22 1.74
N ARG A 139 3.45 17.94 2.16
CA ARG A 139 2.28 17.24 2.65
C ARG A 139 2.34 17.11 4.17
N THR A 140 1.19 17.12 4.80
CA THR A 140 1.12 16.85 6.24
C THR A 140 1.40 15.38 6.51
N ARG A 141 2.46 15.09 7.23
CA ARG A 141 2.72 13.78 7.80
C ARG A 141 1.80 13.58 9.00
N LEU A 142 1.20 12.40 9.12
CA LEU A 142 0.12 12.12 10.06
C LEU A 142 0.42 10.99 11.05
N ASP A 143 1.59 10.37 10.95
CA ASP A 143 2.02 9.22 11.74
C ASP A 143 3.09 9.59 12.78
N ASP A 144 3.39 8.62 13.63
CA ASP A 144 4.52 8.67 14.57
C ASP A 144 5.80 8.23 13.85
N GLU A 145 6.85 9.04 13.94
CA GLU A 145 8.16 8.76 13.32
C GLU A 145 8.89 7.54 13.89
N SER A 146 8.41 6.97 15.00
CA SER A 146 8.96 5.73 15.57
C SER A 146 8.73 4.48 14.72
N ILE A 147 7.73 4.53 13.83
CA ILE A 147 7.38 3.43 12.93
C ILE A 147 8.02 3.70 11.56
N LYS A 148 8.62 2.66 10.94
CA LYS A 148 9.21 2.76 9.58
C LYS A 148 8.13 2.85 8.48
N MET A 149 7.12 3.66 8.69
CA MET A 149 6.05 3.95 7.75
C MET A 149 5.67 5.41 7.89
N ALA A 150 5.31 6.05 6.81
CA ALA A 150 4.77 7.39 6.83
C ALA A 150 3.40 7.43 6.15
N ILE A 151 2.45 8.14 6.79
CA ILE A 151 1.15 8.41 6.19
C ILE A 151 1.03 9.91 5.92
N PHE A 152 0.68 10.25 4.68
CA PHE A 152 0.52 11.61 4.21
C PHE A 152 -0.90 11.87 3.75
N ARG A 153 -1.39 13.08 3.99
CA ARG A 153 -2.68 13.56 3.50
C ARG A 153 -2.47 14.42 2.27
N ARG A 154 -3.30 14.20 1.24
CA ARG A 154 -3.36 15.11 0.08
C ARG A 154 -3.95 16.46 0.53
N PHE A 155 -3.30 17.58 0.17
CA PHE A 155 -3.93 18.89 0.32
C PHE A 155 -5.20 18.96 -0.55
N LYS A 156 -6.26 19.57 -0.02
CA LYS A 156 -7.39 19.97 -0.85
C LYS A 156 -6.87 21.02 -1.84
N GLN A 157 -6.93 20.69 -3.13
CA GLN A 157 -6.85 21.71 -4.16
C GLN A 157 -8.09 22.56 -4.13
#